data_3ffed1386654a1501b0f0d41c79305e9
#
_entry.id   3ffed1386654a1501b0f0d41c79305e9
#
_cell.length_a   1.000
_cell.length_b   1.000
_cell.length_c   1.000
_cell.angle_alpha   90.00
_cell.angle_beta   90.00
_cell.angle_gamma   90.00
#
_symmetry.space_group_name_H-M   'P 1'
#
loop_
_entity.id
_entity.type
_entity.pdbx_description
1 polymer ?
#
loop_
_entity_poly.entity_id
_entity_poly.type
_entity_poly.pdbx_seq_one_letter_code
_entity_poly.pdbx_strand_id
1 'polypeptide(L)'
;MRFFIDTANIDEIKEANDLGVVCGVTTNPSLIAKEGRDFTEVVNEITTIVDGPISAEVLSMDHKQMIEEAEKLAAIHENIVIKIPMCAEGLKAVKYLSENGIRTNVTLIFSASQALLAARAGASYVSPFVGRLDDISFDGLRLIQEITEIFEASYIATVPYKVIMQMINHPLTDRGIDAFIKDAEKASLNI
;
A
#
# COMPACT_ATOMS: atom_id res chain seq x y z
N MET A 1 -3.08 19.46 4.69
CA MET A 1 -3.16 17.98 4.84
C MET A 1 -3.93 17.44 3.66
N ARG A 2 -3.54 16.27 3.14
CA ARG A 2 -4.23 15.60 2.02
C ARG A 2 -4.98 14.39 2.57
N PHE A 3 -6.23 14.20 2.18
CA PHE A 3 -7.03 13.05 2.59
C PHE A 3 -7.23 12.08 1.44
N PHE A 4 -6.93 10.80 1.69
CA PHE A 4 -7.32 9.70 0.82
C PHE A 4 -8.46 8.95 1.49
N ILE A 5 -9.43 8.49 0.68
CA ILE A 5 -10.47 7.59 1.17
C ILE A 5 -10.02 6.13 0.96
N ASP A 6 -10.23 5.27 1.97
CA ASP A 6 -9.87 3.84 1.90
C ASP A 6 -11.13 3.00 1.70
N THR A 7 -11.54 2.83 0.45
CA THR A 7 -12.71 2.04 0.05
C THR A 7 -12.62 1.65 -1.42
N ALA A 8 -13.34 0.59 -1.80
CA ALA A 8 -13.57 0.20 -3.20
C ALA A 8 -15.03 0.43 -3.63
N ASN A 9 -15.88 0.92 -2.72
CA ASN A 9 -17.28 1.21 -3.00
C ASN A 9 -17.40 2.51 -3.79
N ILE A 10 -17.94 2.41 -5.00
CA ILE A 10 -18.03 3.54 -5.95
C ILE A 10 -18.94 4.66 -5.45
N ASP A 11 -20.03 4.33 -4.77
CA ASP A 11 -20.96 5.35 -4.27
C ASP A 11 -20.36 6.13 -3.09
N GLU A 12 -19.63 5.46 -2.19
CA GLU A 12 -18.86 6.13 -1.13
C GLU A 12 -17.78 7.06 -1.71
N ILE A 13 -17.10 6.63 -2.77
CA ILE A 13 -16.07 7.44 -3.45
C ILE A 13 -16.71 8.69 -4.08
N LYS A 14 -17.82 8.56 -4.77
CA LYS A 14 -18.55 9.68 -5.39
C LYS A 14 -18.99 10.69 -4.32
N GLU A 15 -19.66 10.20 -3.26
CA GLU A 15 -20.13 11.04 -2.17
C GLU A 15 -18.97 11.80 -1.51
N ALA A 16 -17.88 11.11 -1.17
CA ALA A 16 -16.71 11.73 -0.56
C ALA A 16 -15.99 12.72 -1.50
N ASN A 17 -15.93 12.42 -2.81
CA ASN A 17 -15.36 13.31 -3.80
C ASN A 17 -16.19 14.59 -3.97
N ASP A 18 -17.52 14.49 -3.93
CA ASP A 18 -18.44 15.63 -4.02
C ASP A 18 -18.30 16.60 -2.82
N LEU A 19 -17.83 16.11 -1.67
CA LEU A 19 -17.47 16.96 -0.53
C LEU A 19 -16.25 17.85 -0.80
N GLY A 20 -15.45 17.56 -1.84
CA GLY A 20 -14.25 18.31 -2.21
C GLY A 20 -13.07 18.17 -1.24
N VAL A 21 -13.06 17.14 -0.39
CA VAL A 21 -12.02 16.92 0.63
C VAL A 21 -11.06 15.78 0.29
N VAL A 22 -11.46 14.89 -0.63
CA VAL A 22 -10.67 13.74 -1.06
C VAL A 22 -9.70 14.15 -2.16
N CYS A 23 -8.45 13.70 -2.07
CA CYS A 23 -7.43 13.94 -3.08
C CYS A 23 -6.78 12.64 -3.60
N GLY A 24 -7.32 11.49 -3.24
CA GLY A 24 -6.87 10.18 -3.68
C GLY A 24 -7.67 9.05 -3.05
N VAL A 25 -7.46 7.85 -3.55
CA VAL A 25 -8.15 6.64 -3.08
C VAL A 25 -7.14 5.55 -2.78
N THR A 26 -7.37 4.82 -1.71
CA THR A 26 -6.67 3.55 -1.46
C THR A 26 -7.67 2.40 -1.50
N THR A 27 -7.28 1.33 -2.16
CA THR A 27 -8.02 0.07 -2.15
C THR A 27 -7.14 -1.06 -1.60
N ASN A 28 -7.72 -2.22 -1.40
CA ASN A 28 -7.00 -3.44 -1.09
C ASN A 28 -7.83 -4.67 -1.52
N PRO A 29 -7.23 -5.88 -1.58
CA PRO A 29 -7.95 -7.08 -2.03
C PRO A 29 -9.22 -7.36 -1.24
N SER A 30 -9.22 -7.13 0.07
CA SER A 30 -10.40 -7.34 0.92
C SER A 30 -11.54 -6.37 0.62
N LEU A 31 -11.25 -5.12 0.31
CA LEU A 31 -12.25 -4.11 -0.07
C LEU A 31 -12.85 -4.44 -1.44
N ILE A 32 -12.02 -4.76 -2.43
CA ILE A 32 -12.51 -5.12 -3.77
C ILE A 32 -13.31 -6.41 -3.74
N ALA A 33 -12.89 -7.41 -2.96
CA ALA A 33 -13.63 -8.66 -2.80
C ALA A 33 -15.04 -8.46 -2.26
N LYS A 34 -15.27 -7.47 -1.39
CA LYS A 34 -16.60 -7.14 -0.85
C LYS A 34 -17.56 -6.60 -1.91
N GLU A 35 -17.04 -5.89 -2.91
CA GLU A 35 -17.87 -5.33 -3.98
C GLU A 35 -18.37 -6.41 -4.96
N GLY A 36 -17.75 -7.60 -4.99
CA GLY A 36 -18.16 -8.72 -5.87
C GLY A 36 -18.04 -8.40 -7.36
N ARG A 37 -17.17 -7.45 -7.73
CA ARG A 37 -16.94 -6.96 -9.08
C ARG A 37 -15.52 -7.29 -9.56
N ASP A 38 -15.30 -7.21 -10.86
CA ASP A 38 -13.97 -7.36 -11.44
C ASP A 38 -13.02 -6.26 -10.91
N PHE A 39 -11.78 -6.66 -10.59
CA PHE A 39 -10.77 -5.78 -10.03
C PHE A 39 -10.44 -4.61 -10.96
N THR A 40 -10.18 -4.93 -12.23
CA THR A 40 -9.78 -3.94 -13.23
C THR A 40 -10.92 -2.97 -13.55
N GLU A 41 -12.17 -3.47 -13.59
CA GLU A 41 -13.35 -2.62 -13.81
C GLU A 41 -13.51 -1.61 -12.67
N VAL A 42 -13.40 -2.04 -11.41
CA VAL A 42 -13.52 -1.15 -10.25
C VAL A 42 -12.42 -0.09 -10.27
N VAL A 43 -11.16 -0.48 -10.49
CA VAL A 43 -10.05 0.47 -10.55
C VAL A 43 -10.22 1.47 -11.69
N ASN A 44 -10.62 1.02 -12.89
CA ASN A 44 -10.91 1.91 -14.02
C ASN A 44 -12.04 2.91 -13.68
N GLU A 45 -13.13 2.47 -13.07
CA GLU A 45 -14.22 3.36 -12.70
C GLU A 45 -13.77 4.44 -11.70
N ILE A 46 -12.94 4.07 -10.71
CA ILE A 46 -12.39 5.03 -9.74
C ILE A 46 -11.57 6.12 -10.45
N THR A 47 -10.81 5.79 -11.51
CA THR A 47 -10.01 6.79 -12.24
C THR A 47 -10.87 7.85 -12.95
N THR A 48 -12.14 7.55 -13.22
CA THR A 48 -13.07 8.51 -13.84
C THR A 48 -13.71 9.46 -12.82
N ILE A 49 -13.61 9.16 -11.53
CA ILE A 49 -14.28 9.92 -10.45
C ILE A 49 -13.27 10.82 -9.73
N VAL A 50 -12.08 10.29 -9.40
CA VAL A 50 -11.08 11.00 -8.60
C VAL A 50 -9.85 11.33 -9.45
N ASP A 51 -9.58 12.63 -9.61
CA ASP A 51 -8.34 13.12 -10.22
C ASP A 51 -7.24 13.22 -9.16
N GLY A 52 -6.61 12.08 -8.87
CA GLY A 52 -5.56 11.97 -7.86
C GLY A 52 -5.00 10.55 -7.75
N PRO A 53 -4.03 10.32 -6.87
CA PRO A 53 -3.42 9.00 -6.69
C PRO A 53 -4.43 7.93 -6.30
N ILE A 54 -4.44 6.79 -6.98
CA ILE A 54 -5.31 5.65 -6.73
C ILE A 54 -4.44 4.43 -6.48
N SER A 55 -4.45 3.91 -5.26
CA SER A 55 -3.66 2.73 -4.89
C SER A 55 -4.37 1.45 -5.25
N ALA A 56 -3.77 0.66 -6.15
CA ALA A 56 -4.20 -0.68 -6.55
C ALA A 56 -3.15 -1.71 -6.15
N GLU A 57 -3.55 -2.75 -5.40
CA GLU A 57 -2.63 -3.69 -4.74
C GLU A 57 -2.39 -4.93 -5.59
N VAL A 58 -1.11 -5.33 -5.73
CA VAL A 58 -0.71 -6.60 -6.34
C VAL A 58 -1.13 -7.78 -5.47
N LEU A 59 -1.34 -8.95 -6.07
CA LEU A 59 -1.77 -10.17 -5.37
C LEU A 59 -0.63 -11.16 -5.14
N SER A 60 0.37 -11.17 -6.01
CA SER A 60 1.51 -12.09 -5.93
C SER A 60 2.45 -11.77 -4.77
N MET A 61 3.21 -12.79 -4.33
CA MET A 61 4.19 -12.67 -3.25
C MET A 61 5.65 -12.80 -3.73
N ASP A 62 5.88 -13.18 -4.97
CA ASP A 62 7.21 -13.17 -5.63
C ASP A 62 7.43 -11.82 -6.32
N HIS A 63 8.63 -11.23 -6.17
CA HIS A 63 8.89 -9.88 -6.69
C HIS A 63 8.77 -9.75 -8.21
N LYS A 64 9.08 -10.82 -8.98
CA LYS A 64 8.95 -10.77 -10.45
C LYS A 64 7.50 -10.75 -10.87
N GLN A 65 6.66 -11.58 -10.23
CA GLN A 65 5.22 -11.59 -10.47
C GLN A 65 4.58 -10.27 -10.01
N MET A 66 5.00 -9.73 -8.85
CA MET A 66 4.57 -8.38 -8.41
C MET A 66 4.87 -7.31 -9.44
N ILE A 67 6.05 -7.37 -10.09
CA ILE A 67 6.43 -6.41 -11.14
C ILE A 67 5.54 -6.58 -12.38
N GLU A 68 5.30 -7.80 -12.84
CA GLU A 68 4.41 -8.07 -13.99
C GLU A 68 2.97 -7.56 -13.74
N GLU A 69 2.44 -7.79 -12.55
CA GLU A 69 1.14 -7.27 -12.13
C GLU A 69 1.16 -5.72 -12.04
N ALA A 70 2.19 -5.17 -11.45
CA ALA A 70 2.37 -3.73 -11.28
C ALA A 70 2.41 -2.98 -12.62
N GLU A 71 3.13 -3.51 -13.62
CA GLU A 71 3.22 -2.92 -14.95
C GLU A 71 1.86 -2.91 -15.66
N LYS A 72 1.07 -4.01 -15.52
CA LYS A 72 -0.30 -4.06 -16.06
C LYS A 72 -1.22 -3.04 -15.38
N LEU A 73 -1.17 -2.96 -14.04
CA LEU A 73 -1.97 -2.00 -13.26
C LEU A 73 -1.58 -0.56 -13.58
N ALA A 74 -0.29 -0.25 -13.65
CA ALA A 74 0.19 1.09 -13.97
C ALA A 74 -0.22 1.54 -15.39
N ALA A 75 -0.42 0.60 -16.31
CA ALA A 75 -0.87 0.88 -17.66
C ALA A 75 -2.36 1.31 -17.75
N ILE A 76 -3.15 1.11 -16.68
CA ILE A 76 -4.57 1.48 -16.65
C ILE A 76 -4.73 3.00 -16.71
N HIS A 77 -3.98 3.75 -15.88
CA HIS A 77 -4.08 5.20 -15.82
C HIS A 77 -2.85 5.80 -15.10
N GLU A 78 -2.45 7.02 -15.46
CA GLU A 78 -1.30 7.73 -14.87
C GLU A 78 -1.43 8.00 -13.37
N ASN A 79 -2.65 8.04 -12.83
CA ASN A 79 -2.94 8.22 -11.41
C ASN A 79 -2.75 6.94 -10.59
N ILE A 80 -2.55 5.78 -11.21
CA ILE A 80 -2.36 4.53 -10.48
C ILE A 80 -1.04 4.56 -9.70
N VAL A 81 -1.14 4.13 -8.46
CA VAL A 81 -0.03 3.90 -7.53
C VAL A 81 -0.08 2.43 -7.13
N ILE A 82 1.00 1.71 -7.37
CA ILE A 82 1.03 0.28 -7.10
C ILE A 82 1.19 0.03 -5.60
N LYS A 83 0.22 -0.63 -5.00
CA LYS A 83 0.26 -0.98 -3.59
C LYS A 83 0.98 -2.32 -3.42
N ILE A 84 2.03 -2.33 -2.59
CA ILE A 84 2.95 -3.46 -2.42
C ILE A 84 3.01 -3.84 -0.93
N PRO A 85 2.85 -5.12 -0.55
CA PRO A 85 2.96 -5.53 0.85
C PRO A 85 4.39 -5.39 1.37
N MET A 86 4.52 -5.04 2.66
CA MET A 86 5.82 -4.88 3.34
C MET A 86 6.47 -6.22 3.62
N CYS A 87 7.27 -6.70 2.69
CA CYS A 87 8.10 -7.91 2.82
C CYS A 87 9.38 -7.76 2.00
N ALA A 88 10.32 -8.70 2.14
CA ALA A 88 11.60 -8.66 1.42
C ALA A 88 11.41 -8.65 -0.11
N GLU A 89 10.50 -9.47 -0.64
CA GLU A 89 10.18 -9.49 -2.06
C GLU A 89 9.47 -8.20 -2.49
N GLY A 90 8.58 -7.66 -1.66
CA GLY A 90 7.93 -6.36 -1.90
C GLY A 90 8.96 -5.22 -2.02
N LEU A 91 9.96 -5.16 -1.15
CA LEU A 91 11.00 -4.14 -1.23
C LEU A 91 11.85 -4.25 -2.51
N LYS A 92 12.11 -5.48 -3.02
CA LYS A 92 12.77 -5.68 -4.32
C LYS A 92 11.93 -5.16 -5.47
N ALA A 93 10.61 -5.43 -5.45
CA ALA A 93 9.67 -4.91 -6.44
C ALA A 93 9.60 -3.39 -6.39
N VAL A 94 9.47 -2.79 -5.19
CA VAL A 94 9.46 -1.33 -5.00
C VAL A 94 10.69 -0.66 -5.61
N LYS A 95 11.88 -1.22 -5.35
CA LYS A 95 13.13 -0.70 -5.92
C LYS A 95 13.08 -0.68 -7.45
N TYR A 96 12.72 -1.81 -8.08
CA TYR A 96 12.63 -1.91 -9.52
C TYR A 96 11.61 -0.91 -10.10
N LEU A 97 10.42 -0.85 -9.52
CA LEU A 97 9.33 0.02 -9.98
C LEU A 97 9.72 1.49 -9.86
N SER A 98 10.36 1.88 -8.76
CA SER A 98 10.86 3.24 -8.55
C SER A 98 11.91 3.64 -9.59
N GLU A 99 12.86 2.75 -9.91
CA GLU A 99 13.88 2.97 -10.94
C GLU A 99 13.26 3.09 -12.36
N ASN A 100 12.05 2.55 -12.56
CA ASN A 100 11.30 2.61 -13.82
C ASN A 100 10.16 3.67 -13.81
N GLY A 101 10.13 4.57 -12.82
CA GLY A 101 9.19 5.69 -12.76
C GLY A 101 7.76 5.31 -12.34
N ILE A 102 7.53 4.07 -11.88
CA ILE A 102 6.23 3.62 -11.39
C ILE A 102 6.13 3.93 -9.89
N ARG A 103 5.11 4.71 -9.53
CA ARG A 103 4.88 5.09 -8.12
C ARG A 103 4.35 3.91 -7.31
N THR A 104 4.85 3.77 -6.08
CA THR A 104 4.45 2.69 -5.17
C THR A 104 3.96 3.21 -3.82
N ASN A 105 3.06 2.44 -3.20
CA ASN A 105 2.56 2.61 -1.84
C ASN A 105 2.81 1.32 -1.04
N VAL A 106 3.79 1.34 -0.14
CA VAL A 106 4.10 0.16 0.66
C VAL A 106 3.11 0.04 1.82
N THR A 107 2.37 -1.05 1.83
CA THR A 107 1.26 -1.31 2.77
C THR A 107 1.64 -2.32 3.87
N LEU A 108 0.76 -2.45 4.87
CA LEU A 108 0.95 -3.32 6.04
C LEU A 108 2.18 -2.93 6.85
N ILE A 109 2.36 -1.62 7.01
CA ILE A 109 3.39 -1.02 7.85
C ILE A 109 2.90 -0.96 9.30
N PHE A 110 3.68 -1.51 10.22
CA PHE A 110 3.38 -1.57 11.66
C PHE A 110 4.56 -1.12 12.52
N SER A 111 5.65 -0.67 11.92
CA SER A 111 6.79 -0.10 12.63
C SER A 111 7.46 1.02 11.82
N ALA A 112 8.09 1.94 12.51
CA ALA A 112 8.84 3.03 11.89
C ALA A 112 10.04 2.52 11.07
N SER A 113 10.66 1.41 11.49
CA SER A 113 11.73 0.76 10.73
C SER A 113 11.26 0.19 9.39
N GLN A 114 10.05 -0.38 9.32
CA GLN A 114 9.46 -0.81 8.06
C GLN A 114 9.23 0.38 7.11
N ALA A 115 8.67 1.48 7.62
CA ALA A 115 8.47 2.70 6.83
C ALA A 115 9.79 3.27 6.29
N LEU A 116 10.85 3.28 7.11
CA LEU A 116 12.18 3.71 6.69
C LEU A 116 12.73 2.84 5.55
N LEU A 117 12.62 1.51 5.65
CA LEU A 117 13.07 0.60 4.60
C LEU A 117 12.27 0.80 3.30
N ALA A 118 10.95 0.98 3.39
CA ALA A 118 10.11 1.27 2.24
C ALA A 118 10.52 2.58 1.53
N ALA A 119 10.72 3.65 2.28
CA ALA A 119 11.19 4.93 1.75
C ALA A 119 12.57 4.80 1.09
N ARG A 120 13.49 4.05 1.70
CA ARG A 120 14.85 3.80 1.14
C ARG A 120 14.81 2.95 -0.12
N ALA A 121 13.82 2.05 -0.26
CA ALA A 121 13.59 1.30 -1.49
C ALA A 121 12.99 2.15 -2.62
N GLY A 122 12.53 3.37 -2.34
CA GLY A 122 11.99 4.30 -3.32
C GLY A 122 10.45 4.39 -3.33
N ALA A 123 9.76 3.95 -2.28
CA ALA A 123 8.32 4.10 -2.17
C ALA A 123 7.89 5.58 -2.19
N SER A 124 6.84 5.89 -2.95
CA SER A 124 6.22 7.22 -2.99
C SER A 124 5.30 7.47 -1.80
N TYR A 125 4.73 6.41 -1.25
CA TYR A 125 3.83 6.41 -0.10
C TYR A 125 4.08 5.20 0.79
N VAL A 126 3.70 5.34 2.06
CA VAL A 126 3.60 4.23 3.02
C VAL A 126 2.22 4.24 3.67
N SER A 127 1.66 3.06 3.92
CA SER A 127 0.35 2.89 4.57
C SER A 127 0.49 2.20 5.92
N PRO A 128 0.68 2.95 7.02
CA PRO A 128 0.64 2.41 8.38
C PRO A 128 -0.78 2.00 8.77
N PHE A 129 -0.92 0.86 9.44
CA PHE A 129 -2.23 0.32 9.86
C PHE A 129 -2.48 0.61 11.34
N VAL A 130 -2.84 1.86 11.64
CA VAL A 130 -3.04 2.40 12.99
C VAL A 130 -4.09 1.59 13.77
N GLY A 131 -5.27 1.35 13.20
CA GLY A 131 -6.35 0.63 13.89
C GLY A 131 -5.97 -0.77 14.34
N ARG A 132 -5.19 -1.51 13.54
CA ARG A 132 -4.72 -2.85 13.95
C ARG A 132 -3.69 -2.82 15.08
N LEU A 133 -2.97 -1.71 15.26
CA LEU A 133 -2.11 -1.49 16.41
C LEU A 133 -2.95 -1.17 17.64
N ASP A 134 -3.97 -0.32 17.50
CA ASP A 134 -4.90 0.00 18.59
C ASP A 134 -5.62 -1.27 19.08
N ASP A 135 -5.99 -2.19 18.19
CA ASP A 135 -6.62 -3.48 18.54
C ASP A 135 -5.75 -4.36 19.46
N ILE A 136 -4.42 -4.16 19.44
CA ILE A 136 -3.49 -4.86 20.34
C ILE A 136 -2.98 -3.97 21.48
N SER A 137 -3.68 -2.89 21.77
CA SER A 137 -3.35 -1.93 22.84
C SER A 137 -2.01 -1.21 22.64
N PHE A 138 -1.59 -1.03 21.40
CA PHE A 138 -0.46 -0.18 21.03
C PHE A 138 -0.99 1.14 20.48
N ASP A 139 -0.42 2.27 20.88
CA ASP A 139 -0.82 3.58 20.39
C ASP A 139 -0.40 3.76 18.92
N GLY A 140 -1.35 3.58 18.01
CA GLY A 140 -1.11 3.68 16.58
C GLY A 140 -0.73 5.10 16.12
N LEU A 141 -1.18 6.16 16.81
CA LEU A 141 -0.79 7.54 16.48
C LEU A 141 0.69 7.80 16.77
N ARG A 142 1.24 7.12 17.78
CA ARG A 142 2.67 7.17 18.07
C ARG A 142 3.50 6.67 16.88
N LEU A 143 3.05 5.60 16.18
CA LEU A 143 3.72 5.12 14.97
C LEU A 143 3.75 6.21 13.88
N ILE A 144 2.66 6.95 13.68
CA ILE A 144 2.62 8.05 12.71
C ILE A 144 3.63 9.13 13.07
N GLN A 145 3.70 9.52 14.35
CA GLN A 145 4.67 10.50 14.82
C GLN A 145 6.11 10.03 14.56
N GLU A 146 6.46 8.80 14.94
CA GLU A 146 7.80 8.22 14.73
C GLU A 146 8.18 8.18 13.24
N ILE A 147 7.24 7.81 12.34
CA ILE A 147 7.48 7.82 10.89
C ILE A 147 7.73 9.24 10.38
N THR A 148 6.93 10.21 10.81
CA THR A 148 7.08 11.61 10.39
C THR A 148 8.44 12.16 10.81
N GLU A 149 8.84 11.94 12.06
CA GLU A 149 10.14 12.35 12.59
C GLU A 149 11.31 11.72 11.79
N ILE A 150 11.19 10.42 11.42
CA ILE A 150 12.21 9.75 10.60
C ILE A 150 12.28 10.34 9.19
N PHE A 151 11.16 10.65 8.57
CA PHE A 151 11.14 11.18 7.20
C PHE A 151 11.66 12.61 7.11
N GLU A 152 11.54 13.39 8.19
CA GLU A 152 12.12 14.74 8.30
C GLU A 152 13.63 14.72 8.62
N ALA A 153 14.14 13.60 9.14
CA ALA A 153 15.53 13.49 9.57
C ALA A 153 16.46 13.03 8.44
N SER A 154 17.65 13.63 8.36
CA SER A 154 18.70 13.25 7.42
C SER A 154 19.90 12.63 8.17
N TYR A 155 19.74 11.40 8.66
CA TYR A 155 20.80 10.67 9.36
C TYR A 155 21.41 9.55 8.50
N ILE A 156 22.68 9.25 8.76
CA ILE A 156 23.37 8.08 8.21
C ILE A 156 23.58 7.10 9.37
N ALA A 157 23.16 5.85 9.17
CA ALA A 157 23.37 4.76 10.11
C ALA A 157 24.07 3.60 9.43
N THR A 158 25.06 3.01 10.11
CA THR A 158 25.66 1.73 9.73
C THR A 158 24.94 0.62 10.47
N VAL A 159 24.29 -0.29 9.73
CA VAL A 159 23.41 -1.31 10.32
C VAL A 159 23.87 -2.70 9.86
N PRO A 160 24.12 -3.66 10.80
CA PRO A 160 24.46 -5.03 10.45
C PRO A 160 23.38 -5.71 9.60
N TYR A 161 23.76 -6.55 8.63
CA TYR A 161 22.83 -7.27 7.76
C TYR A 161 21.67 -7.95 8.50
N LYS A 162 21.99 -8.67 9.61
CA LYS A 162 20.97 -9.34 10.44
C LYS A 162 19.91 -8.36 10.96
N VAL A 163 20.32 -7.15 11.34
CA VAL A 163 19.40 -6.12 11.85
C VAL A 163 18.53 -5.58 10.75
N ILE A 164 19.06 -5.34 9.53
CA ILE A 164 18.27 -4.93 8.37
C ILE A 164 17.18 -5.96 8.08
N MET A 165 17.51 -7.27 8.11
CA MET A 165 16.53 -8.32 7.90
C MET A 165 15.47 -8.39 9.00
N GLN A 166 15.82 -8.07 10.24
CA GLN A 166 14.85 -7.97 11.34
C GLN A 166 13.91 -6.77 11.23
N MET A 167 14.37 -5.65 10.65
CA MET A 167 13.54 -4.46 10.45
C MET A 167 12.38 -4.67 9.47
N ILE A 168 12.47 -5.68 8.59
CA ILE A 168 11.41 -6.04 7.63
C ILE A 168 10.24 -6.71 8.36
N ASN A 169 10.52 -7.53 9.36
CA ASN A 169 9.55 -8.43 9.96
C ASN A 169 8.65 -7.76 10.99
N HIS A 170 7.35 -8.01 10.91
CA HIS A 170 6.38 -7.66 11.95
C HIS A 170 5.21 -8.64 11.92
N PRO A 171 4.77 -9.21 13.08
CA PRO A 171 3.72 -10.25 13.09
C PRO A 171 2.38 -9.80 12.50
N LEU A 172 2.02 -8.52 12.62
CA LEU A 172 0.79 -8.00 12.00
C LEU A 172 0.92 -7.84 10.49
N THR A 173 2.11 -7.61 9.96
CA THR A 173 2.39 -7.62 8.52
C THR A 173 2.09 -9.00 7.93
N ASP A 174 2.65 -10.05 8.52
CA ASP A 174 2.46 -11.44 8.07
C ASP A 174 0.96 -11.82 8.10
N ARG A 175 0.27 -11.51 9.21
CA ARG A 175 -1.19 -11.73 9.33
C ARG A 175 -2.00 -10.93 8.34
N GLY A 176 -1.56 -9.71 8.01
CA GLY A 176 -2.21 -8.85 7.03
C GLY A 176 -2.10 -9.41 5.62
N ILE A 177 -0.91 -9.86 5.24
CA ILE A 177 -0.64 -10.51 3.95
C ILE A 177 -1.51 -11.76 3.81
N ASP A 178 -1.50 -12.66 4.82
CA ASP A 178 -2.32 -13.88 4.82
C ASP A 178 -3.82 -13.58 4.64
N ALA A 179 -4.32 -12.52 5.29
CA ALA A 179 -5.72 -12.13 5.15
C ALA A 179 -6.04 -11.65 3.74
N PHE A 180 -5.21 -10.80 3.16
CA PHE A 180 -5.42 -10.27 1.81
C PHE A 180 -5.36 -11.35 0.74
N ILE A 181 -4.42 -12.31 0.84
CA ILE A 181 -4.33 -13.46 -0.07
C ILE A 181 -5.61 -14.29 0.01
N LYS A 182 -6.06 -14.65 1.22
CA LYS A 182 -7.28 -15.43 1.41
C LYS A 182 -8.53 -14.74 0.86
N ASP A 183 -8.64 -13.43 1.03
CA ASP A 183 -9.77 -12.66 0.53
C ASP A 183 -9.74 -12.57 -1.00
N ALA A 184 -8.57 -12.37 -1.60
CA ALA A 184 -8.38 -12.38 -3.04
C ALA A 184 -8.74 -13.75 -3.66
N GLU A 185 -8.27 -14.85 -3.06
CA GLU A 185 -8.58 -16.22 -3.50
C GLU A 185 -10.07 -16.52 -3.44
N LYS A 186 -10.75 -16.16 -2.32
CA LYS A 186 -12.21 -16.35 -2.17
C LYS A 186 -13.03 -15.59 -3.21
N ALA A 187 -12.58 -14.39 -3.56
CA ALA A 187 -13.24 -13.55 -4.55
C ALA A 187 -12.80 -13.86 -5.99
N SER A 188 -11.87 -14.81 -6.19
CA SER A 188 -11.28 -15.15 -7.51
C SER A 188 -10.73 -13.92 -8.23
N LEU A 189 -10.11 -13.00 -7.50
CA LEU A 189 -9.49 -11.81 -8.08
C LEU A 189 -8.28 -12.21 -8.95
N ASN A 190 -8.21 -11.61 -10.14
CA ASN A 190 -7.11 -11.77 -11.09
C ASN A 190 -6.62 -10.39 -11.54
N ILE A 191 -5.33 -10.30 -11.86
CA ILE A 191 -4.65 -9.11 -12.42
C ILE A 191 -3.97 -9.46 -13.74
#